data_d5993246a2b4541396487fd1477cb3d9
#
_entry.id   d5993246a2b4541396487fd1477cb3d9
#
_cell.length_a   1.000
_cell.length_b   1.000
_cell.length_c   1.000
_cell.angle_alpha   90.00
_cell.angle_beta   90.00
_cell.angle_gamma   90.00
#
_symmetry.space_group_name_H-M   'P 1'
#
loop_
_entity.id
_entity.type
_entity.pdbx_description
1 polymer ?
#
loop_
_entity_poly.entity_id
_entity_poly.type
_entity_poly.pdbx_seq_one_letter_code
_entity_poly.pdbx_strand_id
1 'polypeptide(L)'
;DVIIAVWPWDAYLGEEALQNGIKVGVSSWRQRSFNAIPPAVKSSASYMNSILAKKEATLHGYAEAIMLNEEGRVCEGTGENIFVVRNGILSTPPLSDGLLEGITRDTILTLATDMDIPAIEESLTRSDLYIADEAFMTGSAAELTPINSIDDRVIGKRGPITEQLQKRYFDVAYGKVPEYEDWIT
;
A
#
# COMPACT_ATOMS: atom_id res chain seq x y z
N ASP A 1 5.21 32.26 -1.00
CA ASP A 1 6.37 31.80 -1.81
C ASP A 1 6.05 30.44 -2.42
N VAL A 2 6.52 30.20 -3.64
CA VAL A 2 6.46 28.90 -4.32
C VAL A 2 7.88 28.34 -4.33
N ILE A 3 8.05 27.09 -3.86
CA ILE A 3 9.32 26.39 -3.83
C ILE A 3 9.19 25.15 -4.72
N ILE A 4 10.08 25.00 -5.70
CA ILE A 4 10.19 23.81 -6.54
C ILE A 4 11.53 23.15 -6.20
N ALA A 5 11.46 21.93 -5.66
CA ALA A 5 12.65 21.14 -5.33
C ALA A 5 12.72 19.93 -6.26
N VAL A 6 13.89 19.69 -6.83
CA VAL A 6 14.14 18.56 -7.76
C VAL A 6 15.42 17.86 -7.30
N TRP A 7 15.36 16.53 -7.14
CA TRP A 7 16.50 15.69 -6.85
C TRP A 7 16.36 14.32 -7.53
N PRO A 8 17.48 13.61 -7.81
CA PRO A 8 17.39 12.21 -8.24
C PRO A 8 16.72 11.37 -7.15
N TRP A 9 15.78 10.52 -7.56
CA TRP A 9 15.06 9.62 -6.67
C TRP A 9 14.97 8.24 -7.30
N ASP A 10 15.63 7.28 -6.69
CA ASP A 10 15.48 5.86 -7.02
C ASP A 10 14.16 5.31 -6.44
N ALA A 11 13.85 4.03 -6.66
CA ALA A 11 12.67 3.39 -6.10
C ALA A 11 12.61 3.62 -4.58
N TYR A 12 11.50 4.17 -4.07
CA TYR A 12 11.32 4.62 -2.68
C TYR A 12 11.68 3.56 -1.64
N LEU A 13 11.30 2.31 -1.88
CA LEU A 13 11.61 1.16 -1.01
C LEU A 13 12.80 0.32 -1.53
N GLY A 14 13.44 0.75 -2.62
CA GLY A 14 14.56 0.10 -3.27
C GLY A 14 14.14 -0.83 -4.43
N GLU A 15 14.94 -0.90 -5.49
CA GLU A 15 14.64 -1.74 -6.66
C GLU A 15 14.51 -3.24 -6.31
N GLU A 16 15.33 -3.73 -5.37
CA GLU A 16 15.26 -5.10 -4.90
C GLU A 16 13.91 -5.40 -4.21
N ALA A 17 13.33 -4.40 -3.54
CA ALA A 17 12.04 -4.51 -2.87
C ALA A 17 10.89 -4.79 -3.86
N LEU A 18 10.95 -4.23 -5.07
CA LEU A 18 9.93 -4.45 -6.11
C LEU A 18 9.88 -5.91 -6.58
N GLN A 19 10.97 -6.65 -6.45
CA GLN A 19 11.04 -8.06 -6.85
C GLN A 19 10.89 -9.02 -5.69
N ASN A 20 11.60 -8.76 -4.59
CA ASN A 20 11.72 -9.67 -3.46
C ASN A 20 10.72 -9.37 -2.33
N GLY A 21 10.06 -8.21 -2.40
CA GLY A 21 9.17 -7.72 -1.35
C GLY A 21 9.92 -7.21 -0.11
N ILE A 22 9.16 -6.55 0.74
CA ILE A 22 9.66 -5.92 1.98
C ILE A 22 9.12 -6.62 3.22
N LYS A 23 9.86 -6.45 4.32
CA LYS A 23 9.38 -6.79 5.66
C LYS A 23 8.63 -5.60 6.25
N VAL A 24 7.44 -5.85 6.78
CA VAL A 24 6.63 -4.82 7.42
C VAL A 24 6.22 -5.23 8.83
N GLY A 25 6.02 -4.25 9.70
CA GLY A 25 5.53 -4.48 11.06
C GLY A 25 4.20 -3.77 11.29
N VAL A 26 3.30 -4.38 12.06
CA VAL A 26 2.09 -3.68 12.53
C VAL A 26 2.47 -2.76 13.67
N SER A 27 2.31 -1.44 13.44
CA SER A 27 2.71 -0.41 14.40
C SER A 27 1.86 -0.43 15.67
N SER A 28 2.46 -0.02 16.78
CA SER A 28 1.73 0.32 18.01
C SER A 28 0.98 1.65 17.90
N TRP A 29 1.43 2.54 17.02
CA TRP A 29 0.75 3.80 16.72
C TRP A 29 -0.52 3.54 15.90
N ARG A 30 -1.65 4.09 16.38
CA ARG A 30 -2.94 3.96 15.70
C ARG A 30 -3.11 5.02 14.63
N GLN A 31 -3.88 4.70 13.59
CA GLN A 31 -4.32 5.70 12.63
C GLN A 31 -5.16 6.77 13.33
N ARG A 32 -5.11 7.98 12.81
CA ARG A 32 -5.82 9.13 13.37
C ARG A 32 -7.33 8.89 13.41
N SER A 33 -7.96 9.36 14.48
CA SER A 33 -9.42 9.39 14.56
C SER A 33 -10.00 10.30 13.46
N PHE A 34 -11.13 9.91 12.89
CA PHE A 34 -11.88 10.68 11.89
C PHE A 34 -12.25 12.09 12.39
N ASN A 35 -12.45 12.23 13.71
CA ASN A 35 -12.84 13.47 14.34
C ASN A 35 -11.65 14.36 14.76
N ALA A 36 -10.41 13.94 14.45
CA ALA A 36 -9.20 14.74 14.67
C ALA A 36 -8.73 15.35 13.34
N ILE A 37 -8.01 14.58 12.54
CA ILE A 37 -7.61 14.98 11.18
C ILE A 37 -8.23 13.98 10.22
N PRO A 38 -9.16 14.39 9.34
CA PRO A 38 -9.82 13.46 8.42
C PRO A 38 -8.78 12.64 7.61
N PRO A 39 -8.85 11.31 7.58
CA PRO A 39 -7.89 10.47 6.86
C PRO A 39 -7.82 10.78 5.36
N ALA A 40 -8.94 11.14 4.75
CA ALA A 40 -9.02 11.53 3.34
C ALA A 40 -8.23 12.82 2.99
N VAL A 41 -7.78 13.59 3.98
CA VAL A 41 -7.01 14.82 3.74
C VAL A 41 -5.51 14.49 3.72
N LYS A 42 -4.89 14.66 2.56
CA LYS A 42 -3.43 14.53 2.38
C LYS A 42 -2.70 15.78 2.86
N SER A 43 -2.79 16.06 4.16
CA SER A 43 -2.12 17.23 4.76
C SER A 43 -0.77 16.87 5.37
N SER A 44 0.16 17.82 5.44
CA SER A 44 1.46 17.63 6.09
C SER A 44 1.33 17.26 7.58
N ALA A 45 0.29 17.76 8.26
CA ALA A 45 0.01 17.44 9.65
C ALA A 45 -0.29 15.94 9.86
N SER A 46 -0.84 15.27 8.85
CA SER A 46 -1.12 13.83 8.88
C SER A 46 0.15 12.99 9.00
N TYR A 47 1.25 13.45 8.40
CA TYR A 47 2.51 12.71 8.36
C TYR A 47 3.25 12.62 9.70
N MET A 48 2.91 13.44 10.69
CA MET A 48 3.51 13.31 12.03
C MET A 48 3.26 11.91 12.59
N ASN A 49 2.04 11.41 12.49
CA ASN A 49 1.67 10.08 12.95
C ASN A 49 2.37 8.97 12.13
N SER A 50 2.40 9.14 10.82
CA SER A 50 3.11 8.24 9.89
C SER A 50 4.61 8.16 10.21
N ILE A 51 5.25 9.30 10.51
CA ILE A 51 6.68 9.36 10.88
C ILE A 51 6.94 8.56 12.17
N LEU A 52 6.06 8.64 13.16
CA LEU A 52 6.20 7.87 14.41
C LEU A 52 6.12 6.37 14.14
N ALA A 53 5.12 5.93 13.36
CA ALA A 53 4.96 4.54 12.98
C ALA A 53 6.14 4.03 12.13
N LYS A 54 6.59 4.81 11.16
CA LYS A 54 7.77 4.50 10.33
C LYS A 54 9.03 4.36 11.16
N LYS A 55 9.24 5.28 12.11
CA LYS A 55 10.40 5.24 13.00
C LYS A 55 10.40 4.00 13.88
N GLU A 56 9.25 3.62 14.43
CA GLU A 56 9.07 2.39 15.19
C GLU A 56 9.43 1.17 14.33
N ALA A 57 8.84 1.04 13.13
CA ALA A 57 9.13 -0.04 12.21
C ALA A 57 10.62 -0.16 11.90
N THR A 58 11.27 0.96 11.58
CA THR A 58 12.70 1.00 11.27
C THR A 58 13.57 0.55 12.45
N LEU A 59 13.21 0.95 13.68
CA LEU A 59 13.93 0.53 14.89
C LEU A 59 13.82 -0.99 15.14
N HIS A 60 12.76 -1.62 14.66
CA HIS A 60 12.54 -3.05 14.76
C HIS A 60 13.02 -3.83 13.51
N GLY A 61 13.68 -3.16 12.57
CA GLY A 61 14.24 -3.80 11.37
C GLY A 61 13.23 -4.05 10.24
N TYR A 62 12.07 -3.40 10.29
CA TYR A 62 11.08 -3.41 9.21
C TYR A 62 11.30 -2.26 8.24
N ALA A 63 11.02 -2.50 6.96
CA ALA A 63 11.09 -1.47 5.93
C ALA A 63 9.91 -0.50 5.99
N GLU A 64 8.73 -0.97 6.43
CA GLU A 64 7.51 -0.16 6.49
C GLU A 64 6.61 -0.61 7.64
N ALA A 65 5.63 0.24 8.03
CA ALA A 65 4.65 -0.05 9.05
C ALA A 65 3.24 -0.19 8.46
N ILE A 66 2.45 -1.10 9.02
CA ILE A 66 0.99 -1.16 8.82
C ILE A 66 0.33 -0.50 10.03
N MET A 67 -0.62 0.40 9.78
CA MET A 67 -1.35 1.11 10.82
C MET A 67 -2.78 0.56 10.94
N LEU A 68 -3.23 0.40 12.18
CA LEU A 68 -4.60 0.01 12.51
C LEU A 68 -5.36 1.22 13.08
N ASN A 69 -6.67 1.27 12.88
CA ASN A 69 -7.54 2.25 13.56
C ASN A 69 -7.79 1.87 15.03
N GLU A 70 -8.62 2.65 15.72
CA GLU A 70 -8.95 2.43 17.14
C GLU A 70 -9.70 1.12 17.37
N GLU A 71 -10.47 0.63 16.40
CA GLU A 71 -11.19 -0.64 16.44
C GLU A 71 -10.31 -1.85 16.10
N GLY A 72 -9.03 -1.62 15.77
CA GLY A 72 -8.09 -2.68 15.38
C GLY A 72 -8.23 -3.15 13.94
N ARG A 73 -8.92 -2.38 13.09
CA ARG A 73 -9.00 -2.62 11.65
C ARG A 73 -7.75 -2.11 10.95
N VAL A 74 -7.32 -2.82 9.94
CA VAL A 74 -6.21 -2.39 9.07
C VAL A 74 -6.63 -1.16 8.28
N CYS A 75 -5.79 -0.14 8.28
CA CYS A 75 -6.00 1.07 7.49
C CYS A 75 -5.09 1.09 6.26
N GLU A 76 -3.84 1.42 6.48
CA GLU A 76 -2.86 1.69 5.42
C GLU A 76 -1.43 1.57 5.96
N GLY A 77 -0.43 1.75 5.11
CA GLY A 77 0.96 1.98 5.52
C GLY A 77 1.20 3.39 6.03
N THR A 78 2.46 3.80 6.17
CA THR A 78 2.78 5.17 6.60
C THR A 78 2.62 6.21 5.50
N GLY A 79 2.63 5.79 4.24
CA GLY A 79 2.43 6.63 3.06
C GLY A 79 1.84 5.84 1.87
N GLU A 80 1.36 4.63 2.10
CA GLU A 80 0.89 3.68 1.11
C GLU A 80 -0.43 3.04 1.53
N ASN A 81 -1.28 2.68 0.55
CA ASN A 81 -2.40 1.77 0.79
C ASN A 81 -1.91 0.32 0.79
N ILE A 82 -2.69 -0.59 1.38
CA ILE A 82 -2.37 -2.01 1.47
C ILE A 82 -3.42 -2.86 0.77
N PHE A 83 -2.95 -3.92 0.13
CA PHE A 83 -3.76 -4.99 -0.44
C PHE A 83 -3.27 -6.33 0.08
N VAL A 84 -4.20 -7.27 0.20
CA VAL A 84 -3.91 -8.68 0.48
C VAL A 84 -4.62 -9.56 -0.53
N VAL A 85 -4.05 -10.72 -0.82
CA VAL A 85 -4.70 -11.77 -1.62
C VAL A 85 -4.92 -12.97 -0.75
N ARG A 86 -6.12 -13.52 -0.79
CA ARG A 86 -6.45 -14.78 -0.14
C ARG A 86 -7.41 -15.60 -1.00
N ASN A 87 -7.09 -16.86 -1.23
CA ASN A 87 -7.88 -17.78 -2.06
C ASN A 87 -8.20 -17.19 -3.44
N GLY A 88 -7.27 -16.43 -4.03
CA GLY A 88 -7.44 -15.80 -5.33
C GLY A 88 -8.27 -14.51 -5.34
N ILE A 89 -8.72 -14.02 -4.19
CA ILE A 89 -9.47 -12.76 -4.07
C ILE A 89 -8.52 -11.67 -3.56
N LEU A 90 -8.49 -10.55 -4.25
CA LEU A 90 -7.78 -9.33 -3.87
C LEU A 90 -8.67 -8.51 -2.92
N SER A 91 -8.16 -8.18 -1.73
CA SER A 91 -8.89 -7.38 -0.75
C SER A 91 -8.07 -6.15 -0.34
N THR A 92 -8.76 -5.03 -0.12
CA THR A 92 -8.18 -3.81 0.44
C THR A 92 -9.16 -3.19 1.44
N PRO A 93 -8.68 -2.52 2.51
CA PRO A 93 -9.57 -1.85 3.45
C PRO A 93 -10.44 -0.78 2.77
N PRO A 94 -11.72 -0.64 3.17
CA PRO A 94 -12.61 0.41 2.68
C PRO A 94 -12.21 1.76 3.29
N LEU A 95 -12.58 2.85 2.63
CA LEU A 95 -12.28 4.23 3.10
C LEU A 95 -12.85 4.50 4.51
N SER A 96 -13.93 3.81 4.87
CA SER A 96 -14.54 3.89 6.22
C SER A 96 -13.61 3.41 7.33
N ASP A 97 -12.56 2.65 7.04
CA ASP A 97 -11.60 2.19 8.05
C ASP A 97 -10.49 3.23 8.33
N GLY A 98 -10.51 4.37 7.65
CA GLY A 98 -9.66 5.51 8.00
C GLY A 98 -8.34 5.58 7.24
N LEU A 99 -8.38 5.35 5.95
CA LEU A 99 -7.24 5.45 5.04
C LEU A 99 -7.40 6.61 4.07
N LEU A 100 -6.30 6.97 3.39
CA LEU A 100 -6.32 7.89 2.27
C LEU A 100 -6.90 7.18 1.03
N GLU A 101 -7.77 7.86 0.31
CA GLU A 101 -8.21 7.45 -1.02
C GLU A 101 -7.05 7.65 -2.02
N GLY A 102 -6.17 6.64 -2.11
CA GLY A 102 -4.97 6.72 -2.93
C GLY A 102 -5.26 6.53 -4.42
N ILE A 103 -4.70 7.40 -5.26
CA ILE A 103 -4.86 7.28 -6.72
C ILE A 103 -4.27 5.95 -7.25
N THR A 104 -3.15 5.50 -6.68
CA THR A 104 -2.57 4.19 -7.05
C THR A 104 -3.46 3.04 -6.59
N ARG A 105 -4.12 3.16 -5.41
CA ARG A 105 -5.10 2.18 -4.95
C ARG A 105 -6.25 2.05 -5.95
N ASP A 106 -6.81 3.16 -6.39
CA ASP A 106 -7.89 3.20 -7.39
C ASP A 106 -7.45 2.59 -8.73
N THR A 107 -6.23 2.94 -9.17
CA THR A 107 -5.60 2.32 -10.35
C THR A 107 -5.56 0.79 -10.22
N ILE A 108 -5.11 0.24 -9.10
CA ILE A 108 -5.01 -1.21 -8.90
C ILE A 108 -6.39 -1.87 -8.91
N LEU A 109 -7.42 -1.27 -8.31
CA LEU A 109 -8.78 -1.80 -8.33
C LEU A 109 -9.36 -1.82 -9.76
N THR A 110 -9.10 -0.77 -10.54
CA THR A 110 -9.49 -0.71 -11.95
C THR A 110 -8.78 -1.79 -12.77
N LEU A 111 -7.45 -1.89 -12.65
CA LEU A 111 -6.66 -2.90 -13.36
C LEU A 111 -7.08 -4.32 -12.97
N ALA A 112 -7.38 -4.58 -11.70
CA ALA A 112 -7.87 -5.88 -11.25
C ALA A 112 -9.19 -6.23 -11.94
N THR A 113 -10.11 -5.27 -12.02
CA THR A 113 -11.39 -5.45 -12.71
C THR A 113 -11.20 -5.78 -14.20
N ASP A 114 -10.34 -5.02 -14.89
CA ASP A 114 -10.09 -5.19 -16.33
C ASP A 114 -9.30 -6.48 -16.65
N MET A 115 -8.67 -7.07 -15.64
CA MET A 115 -7.96 -8.35 -15.73
C MET A 115 -8.77 -9.54 -15.21
N ASP A 116 -10.07 -9.36 -14.92
CA ASP A 116 -10.95 -10.37 -14.33
C ASP A 116 -10.42 -10.97 -13.01
N ILE A 117 -9.64 -10.18 -12.25
CA ILE A 117 -9.17 -10.55 -10.90
C ILE A 117 -10.26 -10.13 -9.90
N PRO A 118 -10.85 -11.07 -9.15
CA PRO A 118 -11.84 -10.73 -8.14
C PRO A 118 -11.26 -9.78 -7.10
N ALA A 119 -11.82 -8.58 -6.97
CA ALA A 119 -11.35 -7.56 -6.04
C ALA A 119 -12.51 -7.03 -5.19
N ILE A 120 -12.28 -6.88 -3.88
CA ILE A 120 -13.28 -6.39 -2.93
C ILE A 120 -12.67 -5.38 -1.96
N GLU A 121 -13.51 -4.44 -1.53
CA GLU A 121 -13.21 -3.58 -0.40
C GLU A 121 -13.86 -4.17 0.85
N GLU A 122 -13.05 -4.57 1.82
CA GLU A 122 -13.53 -5.16 3.06
C GLU A 122 -12.62 -4.80 4.25
N SER A 123 -13.22 -4.71 5.44
CA SER A 123 -12.47 -4.47 6.66
C SER A 123 -11.60 -5.67 7.00
N LEU A 124 -10.32 -5.43 7.12
CA LEU A 124 -9.31 -6.43 7.47
C LEU A 124 -8.86 -6.27 8.92
N THR A 125 -8.51 -7.37 9.54
CA THR A 125 -7.89 -7.41 10.87
C THR A 125 -6.42 -7.79 10.77
N ARG A 126 -5.67 -7.64 11.86
CA ARG A 126 -4.29 -8.12 11.95
C ARG A 126 -4.19 -9.63 11.64
N SER A 127 -5.21 -10.42 12.00
CA SER A 127 -5.23 -11.86 11.73
C SER A 127 -5.33 -12.16 10.23
N ASP A 128 -6.08 -11.35 9.48
CA ASP A 128 -6.23 -11.50 8.05
C ASP A 128 -4.91 -11.26 7.32
N LEU A 129 -4.09 -10.32 7.81
CA LEU A 129 -2.74 -10.10 7.30
C LEU A 129 -1.84 -11.34 7.44
N TYR A 130 -1.98 -12.09 8.54
CA TYR A 130 -1.11 -13.25 8.83
C TYR A 130 -1.45 -14.50 8.04
N ILE A 131 -2.65 -14.57 7.51
CA ILE A 131 -3.16 -15.72 6.73
C ILE A 131 -3.30 -15.39 5.24
N ALA A 132 -2.81 -14.22 4.82
CA ALA A 132 -2.80 -13.84 3.41
C ALA A 132 -1.86 -14.74 2.61
N ASP A 133 -2.23 -15.06 1.38
CA ASP A 133 -1.39 -15.78 0.41
C ASP A 133 -0.37 -14.83 -0.22
N GLU A 134 -0.79 -13.57 -0.48
CA GLU A 134 0.03 -12.48 -0.99
C GLU A 134 -0.36 -11.17 -0.29
N ALA A 135 0.58 -10.22 -0.23
CA ALA A 135 0.30 -8.86 0.19
C ALA A 135 1.23 -7.88 -0.54
N PHE A 136 0.76 -6.64 -0.72
CA PHE A 136 1.56 -5.57 -1.29
C PHE A 136 1.07 -4.20 -0.85
N MET A 137 1.94 -3.21 -0.97
CA MET A 137 1.65 -1.80 -0.74
C MET A 137 1.61 -1.03 -2.05
N THR A 138 0.82 0.04 -2.10
CA THR A 138 0.66 0.90 -3.27
C THR A 138 0.70 2.37 -2.92
N GLY A 139 1.37 3.16 -3.76
CA GLY A 139 1.43 4.60 -3.62
C GLY A 139 2.23 5.22 -4.76
N SER A 140 2.12 6.52 -4.98
CA SER A 140 2.86 7.20 -6.05
C SER A 140 4.38 7.07 -5.92
N ALA A 141 4.90 6.99 -4.69
CA ALA A 141 6.32 6.80 -4.43
C ALA A 141 6.70 5.32 -4.31
N ALA A 142 5.84 4.52 -3.66
CA ALA A 142 6.08 3.09 -3.44
C ALA A 142 5.67 2.22 -4.64
N GLU A 143 4.99 2.83 -5.63
CA GLU A 143 4.49 2.11 -6.81
C GLU A 143 3.59 0.93 -6.41
N LEU A 144 3.92 -0.29 -6.81
CA LEU A 144 3.36 -1.52 -6.27
C LEU A 144 4.51 -2.35 -5.70
N THR A 145 4.65 -2.35 -4.39
CA THR A 145 5.73 -3.05 -3.68
C THR A 145 5.19 -4.26 -2.92
N PRO A 146 5.63 -5.48 -3.25
CA PRO A 146 5.24 -6.70 -2.53
C PRO A 146 5.67 -6.68 -1.07
N ILE A 147 4.92 -7.40 -0.23
CA ILE A 147 5.28 -7.68 1.17
C ILE A 147 5.64 -9.16 1.27
N ASN A 148 6.82 -9.48 1.82
CA ASN A 148 7.26 -10.86 2.00
C ASN A 148 7.08 -11.37 3.44
N SER A 149 6.98 -10.47 4.41
CA SER A 149 6.67 -10.86 5.80
C SER A 149 5.98 -9.73 6.57
N ILE A 150 5.11 -10.10 7.51
CA ILE A 150 4.41 -9.18 8.41
C ILE A 150 4.65 -9.67 9.85
N ASP A 151 5.19 -8.79 10.72
CA ASP A 151 5.56 -9.14 12.11
C ASP A 151 6.39 -10.44 12.17
N ASP A 152 7.41 -10.53 11.33
CA ASP A 152 8.30 -11.69 11.13
C ASP A 152 7.60 -12.99 10.68
N ARG A 153 6.31 -12.95 10.36
CA ARG A 153 5.61 -14.08 9.72
C ARG A 153 5.78 -13.98 8.21
N VAL A 154 6.40 -14.99 7.64
CA VAL A 154 6.62 -15.06 6.19
C VAL A 154 5.27 -15.31 5.51
N ILE A 155 4.90 -14.41 4.59
CA ILE A 155 3.75 -14.56 3.69
C ILE A 155 4.19 -15.28 2.42
N GLY A 156 5.40 -15.02 1.98
CA GLY A 156 5.96 -15.59 0.76
C GLY A 156 6.65 -14.53 -0.08
N LYS A 157 7.06 -14.95 -1.27
CA LYS A 157 7.55 -14.00 -2.28
C LYS A 157 6.36 -13.38 -3.02
N ARG A 158 6.65 -12.41 -3.89
CA ARG A 158 5.67 -11.86 -4.82
C ARG A 158 4.89 -12.99 -5.51
N GLY A 159 3.62 -13.13 -5.18
CA GLY A 159 2.75 -14.16 -5.73
C GLY A 159 2.19 -13.79 -7.11
N PRO A 160 1.49 -14.71 -7.76
CA PRO A 160 1.07 -14.55 -9.15
C PRO A 160 0.11 -13.37 -9.40
N ILE A 161 -0.81 -13.07 -8.48
CA ILE A 161 -1.73 -11.93 -8.64
C ILE A 161 -0.97 -10.61 -8.47
N THR A 162 -0.13 -10.52 -7.44
CA THR A 162 0.75 -9.36 -7.23
C THR A 162 1.67 -9.13 -8.43
N GLU A 163 2.25 -10.19 -9.01
CA GLU A 163 3.13 -10.08 -10.17
C GLU A 163 2.40 -9.59 -11.42
N GLN A 164 1.20 -10.12 -11.68
CA GLN A 164 0.39 -9.70 -12.81
C GLN A 164 -0.04 -8.23 -12.69
N LEU A 165 -0.54 -7.81 -11.53
CA LEU A 165 -0.94 -6.43 -11.28
C LEU A 165 0.25 -5.48 -11.34
N GLN A 166 1.39 -5.84 -10.76
CA GLN A 166 2.59 -5.03 -10.80
C GLN A 166 3.07 -4.82 -12.24
N LYS A 167 3.13 -5.89 -13.03
CA LYS A 167 3.52 -5.81 -14.44
C LYS A 167 2.55 -4.90 -15.21
N ARG A 168 1.24 -5.10 -15.04
CA ARG A 168 0.23 -4.28 -15.73
C ARG A 168 0.32 -2.82 -15.32
N TYR A 169 0.49 -2.54 -14.02
CA TYR A 169 0.68 -1.19 -13.50
C TYR A 169 1.87 -0.49 -14.17
N PHE A 170 3.04 -1.14 -14.22
CA PHE A 170 4.20 -0.54 -14.89
C PHE A 170 4.01 -0.40 -16.40
N ASP A 171 3.38 -1.36 -17.07
CA ASP A 171 3.12 -1.23 -18.50
C ASP A 171 2.18 -0.05 -18.80
N VAL A 172 1.19 0.22 -17.94
CA VAL A 172 0.33 1.42 -18.02
C VAL A 172 1.15 2.68 -17.74
N ALA A 173 1.88 2.74 -16.62
CA ALA A 173 2.65 3.90 -16.21
C ALA A 173 3.72 4.31 -17.26
N TYR A 174 4.24 3.35 -18.00
CA TYR A 174 5.21 3.60 -19.09
C TYR A 174 4.55 3.78 -20.47
N GLY A 175 3.23 3.91 -20.55
CA GLY A 175 2.53 4.16 -21.83
C GLY A 175 2.54 3.01 -22.81
N LYS A 176 2.70 1.77 -22.34
CA LYS A 176 2.73 0.58 -23.19
C LYS A 176 1.35 -0.01 -23.47
N VAL A 177 0.32 0.54 -22.87
CA VAL A 177 -1.05 0.02 -22.89
C VAL A 177 -1.99 1.08 -23.48
N PRO A 178 -2.35 0.99 -24.78
CA PRO A 178 -3.14 2.03 -25.46
C PRO A 178 -4.48 2.35 -24.81
N GLU A 179 -5.13 1.38 -24.16
CA GLU A 179 -6.41 1.57 -23.48
C GLU A 179 -6.36 2.58 -22.34
N TYR A 180 -5.16 2.90 -21.84
CA TYR A 180 -4.93 3.84 -20.73
C TYR A 180 -4.10 5.06 -21.14
N GLU A 181 -4.03 5.37 -22.44
CA GLU A 181 -3.24 6.52 -22.93
C GLU A 181 -3.69 7.83 -22.28
N ASP A 182 -4.99 7.99 -22.01
CA ASP A 182 -5.57 9.17 -21.36
C ASP A 182 -5.12 9.32 -19.88
N TRP A 183 -4.54 8.30 -19.27
CA TRP A 183 -4.05 8.37 -17.88
C TRP A 183 -2.65 8.97 -17.76
N ILE A 184 -1.93 9.09 -18.86
CA ILE A 184 -0.52 9.51 -18.89
C ILE A 184 -0.27 10.79 -19.70
N THR A 185 -1.33 11.45 -20.18
CA THR A 185 -1.28 12.71 -20.97
C THR A 185 -1.48 13.96 -20.11
#